data_3476a6589f4ee2c099ad8d0d52de58ed
#
_entry.id   3476a6589f4ee2c099ad8d0d52de58ed
#
_cell.length_a   1.000
_cell.length_b   1.000
_cell.length_c   1.000
_cell.angle_alpha   90.00
_cell.angle_beta   90.00
_cell.angle_gamma   90.00
#
_symmetry.space_group_name_H-M   'P 1'
#
loop_
_entity.id
_entity.type
_entity.pdbx_description
1 polymer ?
#
loop_
_entity_poly.entity_id
_entity_poly.type
_entity_poly.pdbx_seq_one_letter_code
_entity_poly.pdbx_strand_id
1 'polypeptide(L)'
;MLRHPRVWMGFLLLSAISQANAAWTVNMAPGATEVSRSVFDLHMTIFWICVVIGVLVFGAMFWSMIVHRRSTGQQPAHFHESTTVEILWTVVPFVILVVMAVPATRTLIHIYDTSEPELDVQVTGYQWKWQYKYLGQDVEYFSNLATPQDQIHNRQAKDEHYLLEVDEPLVLPVGTKVRFLITSSDVIHSWWVPAFAVKRDAIPGFVNEAWTKVDEPGIYRGQCAELCGKDHGFMPIVVDVKPKAEFDQWLAKRKEEAAKVKELTSKEWTKEELVARGDKVYHTICAACHQAEGQGMPPMFPALKGSKIVTGPKEHHLEVVFNGVPGTAMAAFGKQLNEVDLAAVITYERNAWGNDDGDMVTPKDVIAYKQKQQ
;
A
#
# COMPACT_ATOMS: atom_id res chain seq x y z
N MET A 1 -3.73 3.76 64.07
CA MET A 1 -4.44 3.36 62.82
C MET A 1 -4.29 4.44 61.80
N LEU A 2 -3.28 4.39 60.96
CA LEU A 2 -3.08 5.33 59.84
C LEU A 2 -3.35 4.56 58.55
N ARG A 3 -4.53 4.76 57.95
CA ARG A 3 -4.91 4.22 56.65
C ARG A 3 -4.13 4.96 55.56
N HIS A 4 -3.37 4.25 54.76
CA HIS A 4 -2.58 4.78 53.65
C HIS A 4 -3.50 5.14 52.44
N PRO A 5 -3.76 6.41 52.12
CA PRO A 5 -4.57 6.82 50.98
C PRO A 5 -3.86 6.59 49.61
N ARG A 6 -2.55 6.29 49.63
CA ARG A 6 -1.72 6.13 48.44
C ARG A 6 -1.99 4.85 47.64
N VAL A 7 -2.53 3.79 48.26
CA VAL A 7 -2.83 2.53 47.60
C VAL A 7 -4.10 2.65 46.74
N TRP A 8 -5.07 3.43 47.20
CA TRP A 8 -6.33 3.64 46.47
C TRP A 8 -6.20 4.58 45.24
N MET A 9 -5.23 5.51 45.28
CA MET A 9 -4.94 6.38 44.13
C MET A 9 -4.30 5.61 42.95
N GLY A 10 -3.52 4.56 43.22
CA GLY A 10 -2.96 3.67 42.21
C GLY A 10 -4.03 2.83 41.52
N PHE A 11 -5.04 2.34 42.25
CA PHE A 11 -6.15 1.56 41.69
C PHE A 11 -7.11 2.42 40.86
N LEU A 12 -7.34 3.67 41.24
CA LEU A 12 -8.18 4.62 40.46
C LEU A 12 -7.51 5.08 39.18
N LEU A 13 -6.18 5.19 39.12
CA LEU A 13 -5.43 5.48 37.91
C LEU A 13 -5.43 4.29 36.91
N LEU A 14 -5.39 3.07 37.40
CA LEU A 14 -5.48 1.85 36.57
C LEU A 14 -6.90 1.66 36.01
N SER A 15 -7.97 2.05 36.71
CA SER A 15 -9.35 1.97 36.20
C SER A 15 -9.73 3.11 35.23
N ALA A 16 -9.00 4.22 35.23
CA ALA A 16 -9.22 5.32 34.28
C ALA A 16 -8.60 5.04 32.88
N ILE A 17 -7.66 4.10 32.78
CA ILE A 17 -7.02 3.72 31.52
C ILE A 17 -7.95 2.80 30.66
N SER A 18 -8.99 2.22 31.26
CA SER A 18 -9.88 1.25 30.58
C SER A 18 -10.98 1.87 29.73
N GLN A 19 -11.01 3.20 29.52
CA GLN A 19 -12.04 3.87 28.72
C GLN A 19 -11.51 4.54 27.42
N ALA A 20 -10.28 4.32 27.04
CA ALA A 20 -9.84 4.60 25.70
C ALA A 20 -10.32 3.45 24.79
N ASN A 21 -11.47 3.62 24.15
CA ASN A 21 -12.02 2.69 23.15
C ASN A 21 -11.21 2.71 21.84
N ALA A 22 -9.91 2.51 21.93
CA ALA A 22 -9.14 2.03 20.80
C ALA A 22 -9.21 0.50 20.88
N ALA A 23 -9.67 -0.16 19.83
CA ALA A 23 -9.64 -1.61 19.70
C ALA A 23 -8.18 -2.08 19.53
N TRP A 24 -7.40 -1.96 20.62
CA TRP A 24 -6.00 -2.37 20.64
C TRP A 24 -5.94 -3.88 20.79
N THR A 25 -5.53 -4.57 19.75
CA THR A 25 -5.12 -5.97 19.87
C THR A 25 -3.67 -5.98 20.36
N VAL A 26 -3.48 -6.50 21.57
CA VAL A 26 -2.14 -6.54 22.24
C VAL A 26 -1.22 -7.59 21.61
N ASN A 27 -1.72 -8.42 20.72
CA ASN A 27 -0.97 -9.52 20.10
C ASN A 27 -1.07 -9.44 18.57
N MET A 28 -0.20 -10.19 17.89
CA MET A 28 -0.32 -10.43 16.46
C MET A 28 -1.71 -11.01 16.14
N ALA A 29 -2.41 -10.47 15.15
CA ALA A 29 -3.68 -11.03 14.71
C ALA A 29 -3.45 -12.38 14.00
N PRO A 30 -4.34 -13.37 14.19
CA PRO A 30 -4.37 -14.53 13.32
C PRO A 30 -4.56 -14.06 11.87
N GLY A 31 -3.75 -14.55 10.97
CA GLY A 31 -3.84 -14.12 9.58
C GLY A 31 -4.87 -14.89 8.76
N ALA A 32 -5.02 -14.47 7.51
CA ALA A 32 -5.99 -14.99 6.55
C ALA A 32 -5.43 -16.12 5.65
N THR A 33 -4.18 -16.55 5.88
CA THR A 33 -3.49 -17.55 5.05
C THR A 33 -2.87 -18.64 5.91
N GLU A 34 -2.54 -19.78 5.30
CA GLU A 34 -1.79 -20.84 5.99
C GLU A 34 -0.43 -20.33 6.50
N VAL A 35 0.27 -19.55 5.68
CA VAL A 35 1.55 -18.93 6.06
C VAL A 35 1.40 -18.03 7.28
N SER A 36 0.40 -17.15 7.28
CA SER A 36 0.19 -16.22 8.40
C SER A 36 -0.17 -16.92 9.70
N ARG A 37 -0.96 -18.01 9.62
CA ARG A 37 -1.25 -18.85 10.80
C ARG A 37 0.00 -19.58 11.30
N SER A 38 0.82 -20.12 10.40
CA SER A 38 2.09 -20.77 10.77
C SER A 38 3.04 -19.79 11.46
N VAL A 39 3.11 -18.55 10.99
CA VAL A 39 3.88 -17.47 11.63
C VAL A 39 3.31 -17.12 13.00
N PHE A 40 1.99 -17.04 13.14
CA PHE A 40 1.33 -16.80 14.41
C PHE A 40 1.61 -17.91 15.43
N ASP A 41 1.50 -19.17 15.04
CA ASP A 41 1.76 -20.32 15.93
C ASP A 41 3.22 -20.36 16.39
N LEU A 42 4.15 -20.06 15.47
CA LEU A 42 5.57 -19.94 15.84
C LEU A 42 5.79 -18.78 16.83
N HIS A 43 5.20 -17.62 16.57
CA HIS A 43 5.25 -16.47 17.48
C HIS A 43 4.70 -16.82 18.86
N MET A 44 3.55 -17.46 18.95
CA MET A 44 2.95 -17.85 20.23
C MET A 44 3.77 -18.88 20.98
N THR A 45 4.39 -19.81 20.28
CA THR A 45 5.32 -20.77 20.87
C THR A 45 6.51 -20.07 21.50
N ILE A 46 7.15 -19.15 20.78
CA ILE A 46 8.28 -18.36 21.27
C ILE A 46 7.85 -17.49 22.46
N PHE A 47 6.70 -16.82 22.33
CA PHE A 47 6.14 -15.97 23.38
C PHE A 47 5.98 -16.70 24.71
N TRP A 48 5.38 -17.90 24.70
CA TRP A 48 5.18 -18.68 25.93
C TRP A 48 6.49 -19.19 26.52
N ILE A 49 7.47 -19.56 25.72
CA ILE A 49 8.82 -19.90 26.19
C ILE A 49 9.44 -18.68 26.91
N CYS A 50 9.34 -17.49 26.29
CA CYS A 50 9.85 -16.25 26.92
C CYS A 50 9.10 -15.91 28.22
N VAL A 51 7.77 -16.12 28.27
CA VAL A 51 6.98 -15.91 29.49
C VAL A 51 7.47 -16.84 30.62
N VAL A 52 7.67 -18.12 30.35
CA VAL A 52 8.17 -19.09 31.35
C VAL A 52 9.55 -18.68 31.83
N ILE A 53 10.47 -18.34 30.95
CA ILE A 53 11.82 -17.86 31.32
C ILE A 53 11.71 -16.59 32.17
N GLY A 54 10.87 -15.64 31.73
CA GLY A 54 10.64 -14.37 32.45
C GLY A 54 10.11 -14.60 33.86
N VAL A 55 9.11 -15.46 34.03
CA VAL A 55 8.55 -15.80 35.36
C VAL A 55 9.60 -16.42 36.26
N LEU A 56 10.41 -17.34 35.76
CA LEU A 56 11.46 -18.00 36.53
C LEU A 56 12.58 -17.00 36.96
N VAL A 57 13.08 -16.21 36.02
CA VAL A 57 14.17 -15.26 36.24
C VAL A 57 13.73 -14.11 37.15
N PHE A 58 12.65 -13.42 36.79
CA PHE A 58 12.13 -12.30 37.59
C PHE A 58 11.58 -12.80 38.95
N GLY A 59 10.98 -13.99 38.99
CA GLY A 59 10.56 -14.62 40.25
C GLY A 59 11.73 -14.84 41.19
N ALA A 60 12.85 -15.40 40.72
CA ALA A 60 14.07 -15.57 41.52
C ALA A 60 14.66 -14.21 41.95
N MET A 61 14.67 -13.21 41.07
CA MET A 61 15.14 -11.86 41.38
C MET A 61 14.28 -11.20 42.47
N PHE A 62 12.97 -11.17 42.30
CA PHE A 62 12.06 -10.57 43.31
C PHE A 62 12.12 -11.33 44.66
N TRP A 63 12.13 -12.65 44.58
CA TRP A 63 12.34 -13.46 45.77
C TRP A 63 13.62 -13.07 46.52
N SER A 64 14.75 -12.98 45.81
CA SER A 64 16.03 -12.57 46.36
C SER A 64 15.97 -11.16 46.98
N MET A 65 15.37 -10.19 46.29
CA MET A 65 15.21 -8.82 46.80
C MET A 65 14.35 -8.74 48.06
N ILE A 66 13.35 -9.59 48.19
CA ILE A 66 12.46 -9.60 49.37
C ILE A 66 13.10 -10.31 50.55
N VAL A 67 13.64 -11.52 50.34
CA VAL A 67 14.15 -12.39 51.39
C VAL A 67 15.52 -11.92 51.89
N HIS A 68 16.41 -11.49 51.00
CA HIS A 68 17.78 -11.09 51.32
C HIS A 68 17.98 -9.58 51.53
N ARG A 69 16.88 -8.83 51.71
CA ARG A 69 16.97 -7.39 52.01
C ARG A 69 17.71 -7.16 53.34
N ARG A 70 18.46 -6.06 53.43
CA ARG A 70 19.26 -5.72 54.63
C ARG A 70 18.46 -5.71 55.95
N SER A 71 17.16 -5.34 55.86
CA SER A 71 16.29 -5.29 57.05
C SER A 71 15.94 -6.67 57.64
N THR A 72 16.21 -7.76 56.95
CA THR A 72 15.97 -9.14 57.46
C THR A 72 17.14 -9.68 58.24
N GLY A 73 18.28 -8.96 58.34
CA GLY A 73 19.48 -9.38 59.09
C GLY A 73 20.21 -10.59 58.50
N GLN A 74 19.86 -11.01 57.28
CA GLN A 74 20.50 -12.14 56.61
C GLN A 74 21.96 -11.82 56.29
N GLN A 75 22.85 -12.77 56.58
CA GLN A 75 24.27 -12.65 56.25
C GLN A 75 24.50 -13.12 54.80
N PRO A 76 25.38 -12.41 54.04
CA PRO A 76 25.73 -12.85 52.70
C PRO A 76 26.38 -14.23 52.71
N ALA A 77 26.03 -15.05 51.70
CA ALA A 77 26.73 -16.32 51.48
C ALA A 77 28.15 -16.08 50.92
N HIS A 78 29.09 -16.93 51.29
CA HIS A 78 30.50 -16.80 50.92
C HIS A 78 30.89 -17.63 49.68
N PHE A 79 29.96 -17.92 48.78
CA PHE A 79 30.29 -18.56 47.51
C PHE A 79 30.60 -17.50 46.42
N HIS A 80 31.55 -17.82 45.56
CA HIS A 80 31.97 -16.90 44.46
C HIS A 80 31.63 -17.43 43.09
N GLU A 81 31.47 -18.76 42.95
CA GLU A 81 31.19 -19.44 41.69
C GLU A 81 30.38 -20.73 41.90
N SER A 82 29.76 -21.23 40.87
CA SER A 82 29.13 -22.55 40.87
C SER A 82 29.12 -23.09 39.44
N THR A 83 30.08 -23.90 39.07
CA THR A 83 30.23 -24.50 37.74
C THR A 83 28.97 -25.22 37.28
N THR A 84 28.24 -25.88 38.20
CA THR A 84 26.96 -26.53 37.83
C THR A 84 25.91 -25.56 37.38
N VAL A 85 25.75 -24.41 38.08
CA VAL A 85 24.77 -23.39 37.71
C VAL A 85 25.19 -22.71 36.40
N GLU A 86 26.49 -22.47 36.20
CA GLU A 86 27.05 -21.90 34.99
C GLU A 86 26.78 -22.77 33.74
N ILE A 87 27.01 -24.08 33.87
CA ILE A 87 26.69 -25.05 32.84
C ILE A 87 25.18 -25.05 32.56
N LEU A 88 24.33 -25.03 33.59
CA LEU A 88 22.88 -25.07 33.42
C LEU A 88 22.36 -23.82 32.67
N TRP A 89 22.78 -22.61 33.07
CA TRP A 89 22.30 -21.40 32.41
C TRP A 89 22.89 -21.18 31.02
N THR A 90 23.94 -21.92 30.63
CA THR A 90 24.51 -21.93 29.30
C THR A 90 23.82 -22.98 28.39
N VAL A 91 23.73 -24.22 28.92
CA VAL A 91 23.24 -25.36 28.12
C VAL A 91 21.72 -25.29 27.89
N VAL A 92 20.94 -24.88 28.91
CA VAL A 92 19.47 -24.84 28.79
C VAL A 92 19.02 -23.84 27.70
N PRO A 93 19.46 -22.57 27.70
CA PRO A 93 19.12 -21.64 26.63
C PRO A 93 19.62 -22.10 25.26
N PHE A 94 20.81 -22.69 25.16
CA PHE A 94 21.34 -23.23 23.90
C PHE A 94 20.44 -24.34 23.37
N VAL A 95 20.00 -25.28 24.19
CA VAL A 95 19.07 -26.34 23.77
C VAL A 95 17.73 -25.77 23.31
N ILE A 96 17.19 -24.77 24.02
CA ILE A 96 15.95 -24.06 23.60
C ILE A 96 16.13 -23.46 22.22
N LEU A 97 17.22 -22.75 21.94
CA LEU A 97 17.49 -22.16 20.63
C LEU A 97 17.58 -23.19 19.52
N VAL A 98 18.27 -24.31 19.76
CA VAL A 98 18.38 -25.40 18.76
C VAL A 98 17.01 -26.05 18.48
N VAL A 99 16.21 -26.29 19.51
CA VAL A 99 14.86 -26.84 19.35
C VAL A 99 13.94 -25.89 18.57
N MET A 100 14.06 -24.59 18.82
CA MET A 100 13.27 -23.56 18.12
C MET A 100 13.72 -23.30 16.70
N ALA A 101 14.99 -23.54 16.37
CA ALA A 101 15.51 -23.34 15.01
C ALA A 101 14.81 -24.27 13.98
N VAL A 102 14.38 -25.46 14.39
CA VAL A 102 13.72 -26.42 13.49
C VAL A 102 12.37 -25.89 12.97
N PRO A 103 11.38 -25.52 13.80
CA PRO A 103 10.10 -25.00 13.31
C PRO A 103 10.29 -23.64 12.61
N ALA A 104 11.18 -22.77 13.10
CA ALA A 104 11.48 -21.51 12.45
C ALA A 104 12.00 -21.70 11.01
N THR A 105 12.94 -22.62 10.81
CA THR A 105 13.47 -22.92 9.48
C THR A 105 12.40 -23.52 8.56
N ARG A 106 11.53 -24.39 9.05
CA ARG A 106 10.43 -24.96 8.26
C ARG A 106 9.46 -23.87 7.79
N THR A 107 9.05 -22.99 8.71
CA THR A 107 8.18 -21.85 8.36
C THR A 107 8.86 -20.92 7.36
N LEU A 108 10.15 -20.64 7.51
CA LEU A 108 10.91 -19.82 6.57
C LEU A 108 10.96 -20.44 5.16
N ILE A 109 11.27 -21.74 5.04
CA ILE A 109 11.27 -22.46 3.76
C ILE A 109 9.89 -22.37 3.10
N HIS A 110 8.83 -22.55 3.88
CA HIS A 110 7.45 -22.45 3.37
C HIS A 110 7.12 -21.04 2.85
N ILE A 111 7.53 -19.98 3.54
CA ILE A 111 7.35 -18.58 3.11
C ILE A 111 8.04 -18.33 1.75
N TYR A 112 9.18 -18.95 1.49
CA TYR A 112 9.95 -18.76 0.26
C TYR A 112 9.57 -19.73 -0.88
N ASP A 113 8.61 -20.63 -0.66
CA ASP A 113 8.17 -21.57 -1.70
C ASP A 113 7.20 -20.91 -2.69
N THR A 114 7.74 -20.19 -3.66
CA THR A 114 6.99 -19.54 -4.74
C THR A 114 6.71 -20.50 -5.94
N SER A 115 6.97 -21.79 -5.81
CA SER A 115 6.75 -22.79 -6.86
C SER A 115 5.26 -23.00 -7.17
N GLU A 116 4.98 -23.43 -8.39
CA GLU A 116 3.64 -23.82 -8.88
C GLU A 116 2.52 -22.77 -8.61
N PRO A 117 2.70 -21.50 -8.99
CA PRO A 117 1.63 -20.51 -8.86
C PRO A 117 0.51 -20.78 -9.88
N GLU A 118 -0.71 -20.51 -9.49
CA GLU A 118 -1.89 -20.55 -10.37
C GLU A 118 -2.15 -19.20 -11.02
N LEU A 119 -1.66 -18.10 -10.41
CA LEU A 119 -1.77 -16.74 -10.90
C LEU A 119 -0.50 -15.97 -10.57
N ASP A 120 0.04 -15.25 -11.56
CA ASP A 120 1.16 -14.34 -11.40
C ASP A 120 0.68 -12.89 -11.46
N VAL A 121 1.03 -12.08 -10.45
CA VAL A 121 0.75 -10.64 -10.41
C VAL A 121 2.06 -9.89 -10.21
N GLN A 122 2.40 -9.04 -11.16
CA GLN A 122 3.48 -8.08 -10.97
C GLN A 122 2.97 -6.89 -10.17
N VAL A 123 3.72 -6.51 -9.12
CA VAL A 123 3.48 -5.36 -8.26
C VAL A 123 4.62 -4.39 -8.45
N THR A 124 4.33 -3.20 -8.94
CA THR A 124 5.35 -2.15 -9.14
C THR A 124 5.06 -0.94 -8.26
N GLY A 125 6.03 -0.57 -7.41
CA GLY A 125 5.96 0.63 -6.58
C GLY A 125 6.32 1.88 -7.36
N TYR A 126 5.59 2.97 -7.10
CA TYR A 126 5.84 4.33 -7.59
C TYR A 126 5.66 5.33 -6.46
N GLN A 127 6.23 6.49 -6.54
CA GLN A 127 5.99 7.62 -5.65
C GLN A 127 4.68 8.34 -6.06
N TRP A 128 3.52 8.18 -5.39
CA TRP A 128 3.24 7.29 -4.25
C TRP A 128 1.97 6.53 -4.57
N LYS A 129 2.11 5.37 -5.23
CA LYS A 129 1.01 4.49 -5.66
C LYS A 129 1.56 3.11 -6.01
N TRP A 130 0.65 2.17 -6.22
CA TRP A 130 0.99 0.84 -6.71
C TRP A 130 0.44 0.63 -8.12
N GLN A 131 1.15 -0.14 -8.93
CA GLN A 131 0.65 -0.68 -10.18
C GLN A 131 0.53 -2.20 -10.04
N TYR A 132 -0.58 -2.74 -10.48
CA TYR A 132 -0.82 -4.17 -10.53
C TYR A 132 -0.97 -4.62 -11.98
N LYS A 133 -0.24 -5.68 -12.35
CA LYS A 133 -0.30 -6.28 -13.68
C LYS A 133 -0.48 -7.79 -13.54
N TYR A 134 -1.58 -8.30 -14.09
CA TYR A 134 -1.88 -9.73 -14.12
C TYR A 134 -1.20 -10.34 -15.32
N LEU A 135 -0.13 -11.10 -15.10
CA LEU A 135 0.70 -11.63 -16.18
C LEU A 135 -0.08 -12.65 -17.02
N GLY A 136 0.03 -12.53 -18.33
CA GLY A 136 -0.71 -13.36 -19.28
C GLY A 136 -2.20 -13.05 -19.42
N GLN A 137 -2.70 -11.96 -18.77
CA GLN A 137 -4.11 -11.60 -18.79
C GLN A 137 -4.43 -10.27 -19.48
N ASP A 138 -3.40 -9.51 -19.93
CA ASP A 138 -3.54 -8.16 -20.52
C ASP A 138 -4.33 -7.16 -19.64
N VAL A 139 -4.24 -7.33 -18.33
CA VAL A 139 -4.87 -6.44 -17.34
C VAL A 139 -3.79 -5.79 -16.49
N GLU A 140 -3.74 -4.47 -16.52
CA GLU A 140 -2.89 -3.66 -15.64
C GLU A 140 -3.56 -2.35 -15.27
N TYR A 141 -3.32 -1.86 -14.06
CA TYR A 141 -3.89 -0.60 -13.59
C TYR A 141 -3.10 -0.05 -12.40
N PHE A 142 -3.30 1.24 -12.14
CA PHE A 142 -2.77 1.89 -10.94
C PHE A 142 -3.80 1.85 -9.82
N SER A 143 -3.29 1.80 -8.59
CA SER A 143 -4.03 1.87 -7.34
C SER A 143 -3.53 3.08 -6.58
N ASN A 144 -4.37 4.07 -6.40
CA ASN A 144 -4.03 5.34 -5.76
C ASN A 144 -4.83 5.48 -4.45
N LEU A 145 -4.34 6.35 -3.55
CA LEU A 145 -5.08 6.72 -2.34
C LEU A 145 -6.45 7.30 -2.69
N ALA A 146 -7.51 6.74 -2.09
CA ALA A 146 -8.89 7.24 -2.24
C ALA A 146 -9.33 8.18 -1.12
N THR A 147 -8.56 8.34 -0.05
CA THR A 147 -8.92 9.21 1.08
C THR A 147 -9.16 10.64 0.62
N PRO A 148 -10.35 11.23 0.91
CA PRO A 148 -10.67 12.59 0.50
C PRO A 148 -9.69 13.63 1.03
N GLN A 149 -9.35 14.64 0.20
CA GLN A 149 -8.43 15.71 0.58
C GLN A 149 -8.92 16.49 1.80
N ASP A 150 -10.23 16.60 2.01
CA ASP A 150 -10.81 17.28 3.15
C ASP A 150 -10.54 16.55 4.48
N GLN A 151 -10.48 15.23 4.46
CA GLN A 151 -10.04 14.44 5.61
C GLN A 151 -8.53 14.61 5.86
N ILE A 152 -7.72 14.60 4.80
CA ILE A 152 -6.26 14.79 4.89
C ILE A 152 -5.92 16.15 5.50
N HIS A 153 -6.63 17.20 5.10
CA HIS A 153 -6.43 18.56 5.59
C HIS A 153 -7.24 18.90 6.86
N ASN A 154 -7.82 17.90 7.54
CA ASN A 154 -8.64 18.05 8.75
C ASN A 154 -9.84 19.02 8.60
N ARG A 155 -10.39 19.13 7.39
CA ARG A 155 -11.62 19.88 7.11
C ARG A 155 -12.87 19.02 7.27
N GLN A 156 -12.72 17.70 7.28
CA GLN A 156 -13.74 16.70 7.52
C GLN A 156 -13.26 15.67 8.55
N ALA A 157 -14.16 15.05 9.28
CA ALA A 157 -13.83 13.94 10.20
C ALA A 157 -13.21 12.77 9.43
N LYS A 158 -12.19 12.16 10.02
CA LYS A 158 -11.53 10.97 9.46
C LYS A 158 -12.45 9.76 9.64
N ASP A 159 -12.55 8.92 8.61
CA ASP A 159 -13.26 7.66 8.68
C ASP A 159 -12.43 6.55 9.35
N GLU A 160 -13.04 5.37 9.51
CA GLU A 160 -12.42 4.21 10.16
C GLU A 160 -11.17 3.73 9.41
N HIS A 161 -11.14 3.89 8.09
CA HIS A 161 -10.05 3.43 7.23
C HIS A 161 -9.22 4.57 6.65
N TYR A 162 -9.11 5.68 7.40
CA TYR A 162 -8.31 6.84 7.02
C TYR A 162 -6.91 6.44 6.56
N LEU A 163 -6.53 6.86 5.34
CA LEU A 163 -5.30 6.52 4.62
C LEU A 163 -5.10 5.02 4.31
N LEU A 164 -6.15 4.22 4.37
CA LEU A 164 -6.10 2.77 4.10
C LEU A 164 -7.09 2.34 3.01
N GLU A 165 -7.63 3.29 2.23
CA GLU A 165 -8.52 3.02 1.09
C GLU A 165 -7.89 3.46 -0.22
N VAL A 166 -8.19 2.72 -1.29
CA VAL A 166 -7.71 2.99 -2.66
C VAL A 166 -8.86 3.08 -3.64
N ASP A 167 -8.62 3.75 -4.77
CA ASP A 167 -9.58 3.83 -5.88
C ASP A 167 -9.76 2.49 -6.60
N GLU A 168 -8.68 1.74 -6.79
CA GLU A 168 -8.65 0.47 -7.51
C GLU A 168 -7.90 -0.60 -6.68
N PRO A 169 -8.63 -1.47 -5.95
CA PRO A 169 -7.99 -2.52 -5.14
C PRO A 169 -7.35 -3.61 -6.01
N LEU A 170 -6.34 -4.29 -5.47
CA LEU A 170 -5.86 -5.54 -6.02
C LEU A 170 -6.92 -6.63 -5.81
N VAL A 171 -7.41 -7.25 -6.89
CA VAL A 171 -8.45 -8.28 -6.81
C VAL A 171 -7.83 -9.67 -6.94
N LEU A 172 -8.10 -10.56 -6.00
CA LEU A 172 -7.56 -11.92 -5.99
C LEU A 172 -8.66 -12.97 -5.85
N PRO A 173 -8.51 -14.16 -6.45
CA PRO A 173 -9.42 -15.28 -6.22
C PRO A 173 -9.10 -16.00 -4.90
N VAL A 174 -10.13 -16.34 -4.12
CA VAL A 174 -9.99 -17.15 -2.90
C VAL A 174 -9.45 -18.55 -3.23
N GLY A 175 -8.64 -19.11 -2.33
CA GLY A 175 -8.14 -20.48 -2.43
C GLY A 175 -7.12 -20.73 -3.54
N THR A 176 -6.64 -19.69 -4.22
CA THR A 176 -5.70 -19.75 -5.35
C THR A 176 -4.31 -19.34 -4.90
N LYS A 177 -3.28 -20.09 -5.27
CA LYS A 177 -1.89 -19.71 -5.01
C LYS A 177 -1.45 -18.62 -5.97
N VAL A 178 -1.29 -17.41 -5.47
CA VAL A 178 -0.88 -16.22 -6.21
C VAL A 178 0.57 -15.91 -5.91
N ARG A 179 1.41 -15.82 -6.95
CA ARG A 179 2.78 -15.33 -6.84
C ARG A 179 2.83 -13.85 -7.20
N PHE A 180 3.50 -13.08 -6.36
CA PHE A 180 3.79 -11.68 -6.58
C PHE A 180 5.22 -11.51 -7.07
N LEU A 181 5.39 -10.78 -8.18
CA LEU A 181 6.67 -10.32 -8.70
C LEU A 181 6.78 -8.83 -8.37
N ILE A 182 7.56 -8.50 -7.33
CA ILE A 182 7.55 -7.19 -6.69
C ILE A 182 8.80 -6.42 -7.08
N THR A 183 8.60 -5.23 -7.66
CA THR A 183 9.67 -4.32 -8.11
C THR A 183 9.25 -2.85 -7.90
N SER A 184 10.12 -1.93 -8.21
CA SER A 184 9.85 -0.49 -8.20
C SER A 184 10.34 0.19 -9.47
N SER A 185 9.69 1.30 -9.83
CA SER A 185 10.05 2.15 -10.97
C SER A 185 10.92 3.36 -10.58
N ASP A 186 11.04 3.68 -9.29
CA ASP A 186 11.72 4.91 -8.84
C ASP A 186 12.60 4.70 -7.61
N VAL A 187 12.05 4.64 -6.40
CA VAL A 187 12.77 4.43 -5.15
C VAL A 187 12.40 3.09 -4.52
N ILE A 188 13.03 2.70 -3.42
CA ILE A 188 12.64 1.50 -2.69
C ILE A 188 11.31 1.76 -1.98
N HIS A 189 10.37 0.83 -2.13
CA HIS A 189 9.13 0.69 -1.38
C HIS A 189 9.07 -0.69 -0.74
N SER A 190 8.07 -0.99 0.09
CA SER A 190 7.83 -2.34 0.57
C SER A 190 6.33 -2.65 0.55
N TRP A 191 5.95 -3.70 -0.18
CA TRP A 191 4.57 -4.15 -0.26
C TRP A 191 4.26 -5.02 0.95
N TRP A 192 3.39 -4.54 1.84
CA TRP A 192 3.10 -5.20 3.11
C TRP A 192 1.60 -5.33 3.35
N VAL A 193 1.13 -6.57 3.44
CA VAL A 193 -0.23 -6.93 3.85
C VAL A 193 -0.13 -7.86 5.06
N PRO A 194 -0.31 -7.35 6.28
CA PRO A 194 -0.13 -8.09 7.52
C PRO A 194 -0.94 -9.39 7.59
N ALA A 195 -2.21 -9.35 7.15
CA ALA A 195 -3.11 -10.50 7.18
C ALA A 195 -2.61 -11.69 6.33
N PHE A 196 -1.74 -11.44 5.34
CA PHE A 196 -1.16 -12.48 4.50
C PHE A 196 0.21 -12.97 4.99
N ALA A 197 0.79 -12.31 5.99
CA ALA A 197 2.20 -12.41 6.39
C ALA A 197 3.17 -12.14 5.23
N VAL A 198 2.77 -11.30 4.28
CA VAL A 198 3.60 -10.86 3.16
C VAL A 198 4.12 -9.47 3.44
N LYS A 199 5.44 -9.35 3.50
CA LYS A 199 6.19 -8.09 3.54
C LYS A 199 7.41 -8.25 2.65
N ARG A 200 7.48 -7.51 1.55
CA ARG A 200 8.54 -7.67 0.58
C ARG A 200 8.90 -6.33 -0.07
N ASP A 201 10.19 -6.04 -0.10
CA ASP A 201 10.68 -4.80 -0.67
C ASP A 201 10.55 -4.78 -2.19
N ALA A 202 10.12 -3.63 -2.70
CA ALA A 202 10.06 -3.28 -4.10
C ALA A 202 11.28 -2.43 -4.44
N ILE A 203 12.29 -3.04 -5.08
CA ILE A 203 13.59 -2.43 -5.32
C ILE A 203 13.74 -2.10 -6.81
N PRO A 204 14.15 -0.87 -7.18
CA PRO A 204 14.40 -0.52 -8.58
C PRO A 204 15.45 -1.43 -9.23
N GLY A 205 15.14 -1.94 -10.42
CA GLY A 205 16.04 -2.83 -11.16
C GLY A 205 16.16 -4.25 -10.61
N PHE A 206 15.38 -4.60 -9.59
CA PHE A 206 15.35 -5.92 -8.99
C PHE A 206 13.92 -6.44 -8.87
N VAL A 207 13.70 -7.76 -9.03
CA VAL A 207 12.40 -8.39 -8.86
C VAL A 207 12.48 -9.36 -7.68
N ASN A 208 11.75 -9.05 -6.63
CA ASN A 208 11.55 -9.93 -5.50
C ASN A 208 10.29 -10.78 -5.70
N GLU A 209 10.29 -11.98 -5.14
CA GLU A 209 9.13 -12.86 -5.16
C GLU A 209 8.51 -13.03 -3.78
N ALA A 210 7.19 -13.10 -3.75
CA ALA A 210 6.40 -13.53 -2.60
C ALA A 210 5.18 -14.30 -3.11
N TRP A 211 4.49 -15.00 -2.22
CA TRP A 211 3.25 -15.66 -2.58
C TRP A 211 2.22 -15.58 -1.47
N THR A 212 0.97 -15.79 -1.84
CA THR A 212 -0.15 -15.92 -0.89
C THR A 212 -1.18 -16.92 -1.42
N LYS A 213 -1.93 -17.51 -0.49
CA LYS A 213 -3.15 -18.25 -0.75
C LYS A 213 -4.14 -17.90 0.34
N VAL A 214 -5.14 -17.10 0.00
CA VAL A 214 -6.09 -16.58 0.97
C VAL A 214 -7.29 -17.52 1.04
N ASP A 215 -7.68 -17.92 2.26
CA ASP A 215 -8.68 -18.96 2.47
C ASP A 215 -10.12 -18.43 2.51
N GLU A 216 -10.30 -17.13 2.80
CA GLU A 216 -11.61 -16.52 2.96
C GLU A 216 -11.75 -15.25 2.10
N PRO A 217 -12.91 -15.05 1.43
CA PRO A 217 -13.18 -13.80 0.73
C PRO A 217 -13.24 -12.64 1.72
N GLY A 218 -12.82 -11.44 1.27
CA GLY A 218 -12.87 -10.25 2.12
C GLY A 218 -11.93 -9.16 1.66
N ILE A 219 -11.96 -8.03 2.36
CA ILE A 219 -11.10 -6.88 2.12
C ILE A 219 -9.94 -6.89 3.12
N TYR A 220 -8.75 -6.97 2.60
CA TYR A 220 -7.51 -6.99 3.38
C TYR A 220 -6.70 -5.72 3.10
N ARG A 221 -6.19 -5.10 4.16
CA ARG A 221 -5.50 -3.81 4.07
C ARG A 221 -4.05 -3.95 4.43
N GLY A 222 -3.25 -3.13 3.78
CA GLY A 222 -1.82 -3.02 3.97
C GLY A 222 -1.33 -1.62 3.64
N GLN A 223 -0.03 -1.45 3.69
CA GLN A 223 0.59 -0.15 3.44
C GLN A 223 2.03 -0.33 2.98
N CYS A 224 2.61 0.74 2.43
CA CYS A 224 4.04 0.78 2.17
C CYS A 224 4.80 0.70 3.50
N ALA A 225 5.79 -0.18 3.58
CA ALA A 225 6.56 -0.45 4.81
C ALA A 225 8.06 -0.11 4.67
N GLU A 226 8.47 0.62 3.60
CA GLU A 226 9.82 1.17 3.44
C GLU A 226 9.73 2.66 3.11
N LEU A 227 10.50 3.49 3.80
CA LEU A 227 10.46 4.95 3.66
C LEU A 227 10.82 5.38 2.24
N CYS A 228 9.83 5.84 1.48
CA CYS A 228 9.93 6.15 0.06
C CYS A 228 9.74 7.64 -0.28
N GLY A 229 9.81 8.53 0.69
CA GLY A 229 9.70 9.98 0.51
C GLY A 229 8.54 10.62 1.29
N LYS A 230 8.15 11.85 0.90
CA LYS A 230 7.22 12.69 1.67
C LYS A 230 5.83 12.09 1.87
N ASP A 231 5.31 11.38 0.87
CA ASP A 231 3.96 10.80 0.90
C ASP A 231 3.99 9.27 1.15
N HIS A 232 5.02 8.79 1.85
CA HIS A 232 5.19 7.38 2.22
C HIS A 232 3.94 6.77 2.87
N GLY A 233 3.26 7.48 3.76
CA GLY A 233 2.02 7.05 4.41
C GLY A 233 0.76 7.19 3.55
N PHE A 234 0.87 7.67 2.29
CA PHE A 234 -0.24 7.99 1.40
C PHE A 234 -0.34 7.03 0.21
N MET A 235 0.29 5.86 0.30
CA MET A 235 0.21 4.80 -0.70
C MET A 235 -0.20 3.46 -0.05
N PRO A 236 -1.47 3.35 0.38
CA PRO A 236 -1.99 2.13 0.98
C PRO A 236 -2.13 0.99 -0.02
N ILE A 237 -2.41 -0.17 0.53
CA ILE A 237 -2.71 -1.39 -0.21
C ILE A 237 -4.07 -1.88 0.23
N VAL A 238 -4.96 -2.14 -0.73
CA VAL A 238 -6.22 -2.84 -0.49
C VAL A 238 -6.28 -4.05 -1.40
N VAL A 239 -6.54 -5.21 -0.81
CA VAL A 239 -6.73 -6.46 -1.54
C VAL A 239 -8.16 -6.92 -1.35
N ASP A 240 -8.91 -7.01 -2.45
CA ASP A 240 -10.27 -7.53 -2.51
C ASP A 240 -10.24 -9.00 -2.95
N VAL A 241 -10.37 -9.91 -2.00
CA VAL A 241 -10.37 -11.35 -2.25
C VAL A 241 -11.80 -11.81 -2.52
N LYS A 242 -12.04 -12.29 -3.73
CA LYS A 242 -13.36 -12.68 -4.21
C LYS A 242 -13.50 -14.19 -4.37
N PRO A 243 -14.73 -14.72 -4.27
CA PRO A 243 -15.05 -16.05 -4.80
C PRO A 243 -14.56 -16.18 -6.24
N LYS A 244 -14.05 -17.37 -6.62
CA LYS A 244 -13.42 -17.55 -7.93
C LYS A 244 -14.34 -17.13 -9.09
N ALA A 245 -15.63 -17.42 -9.03
CA ALA A 245 -16.56 -17.03 -10.08
C ALA A 245 -16.70 -15.50 -10.24
N GLU A 246 -16.68 -14.75 -9.12
CA GLU A 246 -16.73 -13.29 -9.14
C GLU A 246 -15.41 -12.69 -9.64
N PHE A 247 -14.27 -13.28 -9.28
CA PHE A 247 -12.97 -12.92 -9.81
C PHE A 247 -12.93 -13.11 -11.34
N ASP A 248 -13.39 -14.27 -11.84
CA ASP A 248 -13.39 -14.56 -13.27
C ASP A 248 -14.28 -13.57 -14.05
N GLN A 249 -15.43 -13.16 -13.50
CA GLN A 249 -16.28 -12.13 -14.09
C GLN A 249 -15.60 -10.75 -14.08
N TRP A 250 -14.98 -10.37 -12.96
CA TRP A 250 -14.22 -9.12 -12.85
C TRP A 250 -13.06 -9.09 -13.86
N LEU A 251 -12.30 -10.19 -13.96
CA LEU A 251 -11.18 -10.31 -14.88
C LEU A 251 -11.64 -10.22 -16.35
N ALA A 252 -12.75 -10.89 -16.70
CA ALA A 252 -13.32 -10.83 -18.03
C ALA A 252 -13.76 -9.39 -18.40
N LYS A 253 -14.40 -8.68 -17.47
CA LYS A 253 -14.77 -7.27 -17.65
C LYS A 253 -13.56 -6.39 -17.88
N ARG A 254 -12.48 -6.54 -17.05
CA ARG A 254 -11.24 -5.79 -17.21
C ARG A 254 -10.55 -6.05 -18.55
N LYS A 255 -10.54 -7.31 -19.01
CA LYS A 255 -10.03 -7.67 -20.35
C LYS A 255 -10.80 -6.99 -21.46
N GLU A 256 -12.13 -6.96 -21.37
CA GLU A 256 -12.98 -6.28 -22.34
C GLU A 256 -12.71 -4.78 -22.38
N GLU A 257 -12.57 -4.15 -21.22
CA GLU A 257 -12.20 -2.73 -21.09
C GLU A 257 -10.82 -2.45 -21.70
N ALA A 258 -9.82 -3.28 -21.39
CA ALA A 258 -8.48 -3.16 -21.97
C ALA A 258 -8.47 -3.37 -23.50
N ALA A 259 -9.24 -4.34 -24.01
CA ALA A 259 -9.37 -4.58 -25.43
C ALA A 259 -10.02 -3.39 -26.15
N LYS A 260 -11.07 -2.79 -25.58
CA LYS A 260 -11.70 -1.57 -26.11
C LYS A 260 -10.72 -0.40 -26.15
N VAL A 261 -9.94 -0.19 -25.10
CA VAL A 261 -8.91 0.86 -25.08
C VAL A 261 -7.87 0.60 -26.19
N LYS A 262 -7.39 -0.62 -26.32
CA LYS A 262 -6.42 -1.02 -27.35
C LYS A 262 -6.98 -0.82 -28.76
N GLU A 263 -8.24 -1.21 -29.02
CA GLU A 263 -8.93 -0.99 -30.29
C GLU A 263 -9.03 0.52 -30.59
N LEU A 264 -9.53 1.31 -29.66
CA LEU A 264 -9.66 2.75 -29.81
C LEU A 264 -8.29 3.43 -30.01
N THR A 265 -7.24 2.94 -29.39
CA THR A 265 -5.89 3.47 -29.52
C THR A 265 -5.26 3.14 -30.88
N SER A 266 -5.59 1.97 -31.45
CA SER A 266 -5.10 1.55 -32.75
C SER A 266 -5.89 2.12 -33.91
N LYS A 267 -7.11 2.63 -33.67
CA LYS A 267 -7.96 3.24 -34.68
C LYS A 267 -7.29 4.47 -35.29
N GLU A 268 -7.43 4.63 -36.59
CA GLU A 268 -7.12 5.89 -37.27
C GLU A 268 -8.28 6.88 -37.04
N TRP A 269 -7.98 7.94 -36.28
CA TRP A 269 -8.94 8.97 -35.92
C TRP A 269 -8.91 10.14 -36.88
N THR A 270 -10.07 10.66 -37.26
CA THR A 270 -10.14 11.97 -37.91
C THR A 270 -10.10 13.08 -36.88
N LYS A 271 -9.77 14.30 -37.34
CA LYS A 271 -9.77 15.50 -36.44
C LYS A 271 -11.17 15.74 -35.86
N GLU A 272 -12.20 15.62 -36.70
CA GLU A 272 -13.59 15.81 -36.30
C GLU A 272 -14.06 14.83 -35.24
N GLU A 273 -13.66 13.56 -35.35
CA GLU A 273 -13.95 12.53 -34.33
C GLU A 273 -13.27 12.85 -33.02
N LEU A 274 -11.99 13.26 -33.04
CA LEU A 274 -11.23 13.64 -31.86
C LEU A 274 -11.81 14.90 -31.21
N VAL A 275 -12.15 15.92 -31.99
CA VAL A 275 -12.80 17.14 -31.50
C VAL A 275 -14.14 16.82 -30.83
N ALA A 276 -14.99 16.01 -31.45
CA ALA A 276 -16.30 15.63 -30.91
C ALA A 276 -16.18 14.79 -29.59
N ARG A 277 -15.13 13.97 -29.48
CA ARG A 277 -14.83 13.23 -28.28
C ARG A 277 -14.23 14.15 -27.19
N GLY A 278 -13.29 15.00 -27.60
CA GLY A 278 -12.60 15.94 -26.73
C GLY A 278 -13.52 16.97 -26.08
N ASP A 279 -14.54 17.43 -26.82
CA ASP A 279 -15.60 18.27 -26.29
C ASP A 279 -16.25 17.66 -25.05
N LYS A 280 -16.61 16.37 -25.10
CA LYS A 280 -17.20 15.64 -23.95
C LYS A 280 -16.24 15.52 -22.80
N VAL A 281 -14.97 15.17 -23.05
CA VAL A 281 -13.94 15.05 -22.03
C VAL A 281 -13.69 16.41 -21.37
N TYR A 282 -13.59 17.48 -22.18
CA TYR A 282 -13.37 18.83 -21.71
C TYR A 282 -14.46 19.27 -20.72
N HIS A 283 -15.72 19.16 -21.12
CA HIS A 283 -16.86 19.57 -20.31
C HIS A 283 -17.02 18.73 -19.03
N THR A 284 -16.54 17.50 -19.02
CA THR A 284 -16.61 16.63 -17.86
C THR A 284 -15.49 16.90 -16.84
N ILE A 285 -14.29 17.25 -17.32
CA ILE A 285 -13.08 17.28 -16.49
C ILE A 285 -12.44 18.67 -16.41
N CYS A 286 -12.26 19.34 -17.53
CA CYS A 286 -11.45 20.55 -17.63
C CYS A 286 -12.25 21.83 -17.37
N ALA A 287 -13.52 21.85 -17.78
CA ALA A 287 -14.40 23.01 -17.71
C ALA A 287 -14.66 23.50 -16.27
N ALA A 288 -14.53 22.64 -15.29
CA ALA A 288 -14.69 23.01 -13.86
C ALA A 288 -13.70 24.12 -13.44
N CYS A 289 -12.49 24.13 -14.01
CA CYS A 289 -11.45 25.12 -13.74
C CYS A 289 -11.32 26.12 -14.90
N HIS A 290 -11.32 25.63 -16.15
CA HIS A 290 -11.07 26.46 -17.33
C HIS A 290 -12.32 27.06 -17.96
N GLN A 291 -13.52 26.79 -17.38
CA GLN A 291 -14.83 27.25 -17.81
C GLN A 291 -15.24 26.68 -19.21
N ALA A 292 -16.55 26.68 -19.50
CA ALA A 292 -17.12 26.02 -20.67
C ALA A 292 -16.56 26.54 -22.02
N GLU A 293 -16.26 27.85 -22.10
CA GLU A 293 -15.73 28.50 -23.31
C GLU A 293 -14.20 28.69 -23.26
N GLY A 294 -13.49 27.98 -22.40
CA GLY A 294 -12.04 28.06 -22.27
C GLY A 294 -11.49 29.41 -21.78
N GLN A 295 -12.35 30.29 -21.22
CA GLN A 295 -11.98 31.63 -20.80
C GLN A 295 -11.23 31.66 -19.46
N GLY A 296 -11.27 30.58 -18.70
CA GLY A 296 -10.64 30.49 -17.40
C GLY A 296 -11.23 31.40 -16.32
N MET A 297 -10.55 31.50 -15.20
CA MET A 297 -10.83 32.44 -14.09
C MET A 297 -9.52 33.05 -13.55
N PRO A 298 -8.92 34.02 -14.27
CA PRO A 298 -7.68 34.65 -13.81
C PRO A 298 -7.83 35.31 -12.42
N PRO A 299 -6.80 35.32 -11.59
CA PRO A 299 -5.46 34.77 -11.81
C PRO A 299 -5.32 33.27 -11.47
N MET A 300 -6.38 32.62 -10.98
CA MET A 300 -6.32 31.27 -10.40
C MET A 300 -6.25 30.19 -11.50
N PHE A 301 -7.10 30.28 -12.52
CA PHE A 301 -7.16 29.34 -13.63
C PHE A 301 -6.98 30.08 -14.96
N PRO A 302 -5.90 29.83 -15.70
CA PRO A 302 -5.63 30.56 -16.94
C PRO A 302 -6.65 30.22 -18.04
N ALA A 303 -6.86 31.18 -18.95
CA ALA A 303 -7.63 30.93 -20.16
C ALA A 303 -6.89 29.97 -21.09
N LEU A 304 -7.63 29.04 -21.70
CA LEU A 304 -7.16 28.17 -22.78
C LEU A 304 -7.42 28.81 -24.15
N LYS A 305 -8.48 29.56 -24.26
CA LYS A 305 -8.81 30.38 -25.45
C LYS A 305 -7.70 31.38 -25.70
N GLY A 306 -7.05 31.30 -26.86
CA GLY A 306 -5.95 32.17 -27.27
C GLY A 306 -4.65 31.96 -26.47
N SER A 307 -4.54 30.89 -25.70
CA SER A 307 -3.35 30.56 -24.90
C SER A 307 -2.18 30.18 -25.81
N LYS A 308 -1.01 30.75 -25.55
CA LYS A 308 0.23 30.42 -26.27
C LYS A 308 0.70 28.97 -26.04
N ILE A 309 0.25 28.34 -24.94
CA ILE A 309 0.52 26.91 -24.69
C ILE A 309 -0.38 26.07 -25.58
N VAL A 310 -1.67 26.41 -25.65
CA VAL A 310 -2.67 25.67 -26.42
C VAL A 310 -2.44 25.82 -27.92
N THR A 311 -2.13 27.03 -28.40
CA THR A 311 -1.91 27.35 -29.84
C THR A 311 -0.45 27.29 -30.26
N GLY A 312 0.44 26.85 -29.38
CA GLY A 312 1.86 26.64 -29.65
C GLY A 312 2.19 25.22 -30.13
N PRO A 313 3.45 24.79 -30.00
CA PRO A 313 3.86 23.42 -30.36
C PRO A 313 3.00 22.37 -29.65
N LYS A 314 2.46 21.40 -30.39
CA LYS A 314 1.56 20.38 -29.83
C LYS A 314 2.22 19.52 -28.75
N GLU A 315 3.53 19.31 -28.86
CA GLU A 315 4.34 18.58 -27.87
C GLU A 315 4.36 19.29 -26.51
N HIS A 316 4.41 20.61 -26.51
CA HIS A 316 4.41 21.40 -25.28
C HIS A 316 3.01 21.41 -24.61
N HIS A 317 1.95 21.51 -25.42
CA HIS A 317 0.59 21.38 -24.90
C HIS A 317 0.35 19.98 -24.32
N LEU A 318 0.77 18.92 -25.03
CA LEU A 318 0.71 17.55 -24.54
C LEU A 318 1.50 17.38 -23.24
N GLU A 319 2.71 17.96 -23.14
CA GLU A 319 3.52 17.94 -21.94
C GLU A 319 2.78 18.54 -20.72
N VAL A 320 2.20 19.72 -20.89
CA VAL A 320 1.48 20.42 -19.81
C VAL A 320 0.25 19.65 -19.36
N VAL A 321 -0.54 19.11 -20.27
CA VAL A 321 -1.73 18.33 -19.90
C VAL A 321 -1.34 16.97 -19.29
N PHE A 322 -0.30 16.33 -19.85
CA PHE A 322 0.15 15.01 -19.38
C PHE A 322 0.77 15.09 -17.99
N ASN A 323 1.71 16.01 -17.74
CA ASN A 323 2.48 16.10 -16.52
C ASN A 323 1.86 17.03 -15.47
N GLY A 324 0.89 17.84 -15.85
CA GLY A 324 0.40 18.93 -15.01
C GLY A 324 1.42 20.06 -14.85
N VAL A 325 1.13 21.01 -13.96
CA VAL A 325 2.04 22.12 -13.66
C VAL A 325 2.39 22.09 -12.16
N PRO A 326 3.64 21.76 -11.80
CA PRO A 326 4.05 21.65 -10.40
C PRO A 326 3.76 22.92 -9.59
N GLY A 327 3.23 22.75 -8.38
CA GLY A 327 2.90 23.86 -7.49
C GLY A 327 1.59 24.59 -7.82
N THR A 328 0.82 24.12 -8.79
CA THR A 328 -0.49 24.66 -9.15
C THR A 328 -1.62 23.64 -9.00
N ALA A 329 -2.87 24.07 -9.24
CA ALA A 329 -4.03 23.17 -9.29
C ALA A 329 -4.14 22.34 -10.57
N MET A 330 -3.29 22.60 -11.59
CA MET A 330 -3.27 21.82 -12.83
C MET A 330 -2.66 20.44 -12.59
N ALA A 331 -3.52 19.44 -12.47
CA ALA A 331 -3.13 18.06 -12.21
C ALA A 331 -2.49 17.39 -13.43
N ALA A 332 -1.73 16.30 -13.18
CA ALA A 332 -1.18 15.45 -14.23
C ALA A 332 -2.28 14.52 -14.79
N PHE A 333 -2.84 14.85 -15.96
CA PHE A 333 -3.91 14.04 -16.57
C PHE A 333 -3.41 12.82 -17.35
N GLY A 334 -2.13 12.73 -17.66
CA GLY A 334 -1.51 11.55 -18.27
C GLY A 334 -1.67 10.26 -17.46
N LYS A 335 -2.03 10.37 -16.18
CA LYS A 335 -2.30 9.24 -15.27
C LYS A 335 -3.79 9.02 -15.00
N GLN A 336 -4.66 9.94 -15.44
CA GLN A 336 -6.09 9.95 -15.17
C GLN A 336 -6.93 9.64 -16.40
N LEU A 337 -6.43 10.03 -17.60
CA LEU A 337 -7.07 9.80 -18.87
C LEU A 337 -6.34 8.72 -19.66
N ASN A 338 -7.09 7.91 -20.42
CA ASN A 338 -6.48 7.03 -21.40
C ASN A 338 -5.93 7.84 -22.58
N GLU A 339 -5.11 7.20 -23.39
CA GLU A 339 -4.40 7.85 -24.50
C GLU A 339 -5.34 8.49 -25.54
N VAL A 340 -6.53 7.91 -25.73
CA VAL A 340 -7.53 8.41 -26.65
C VAL A 340 -8.22 9.66 -26.14
N ASP A 341 -8.61 9.67 -24.87
CA ASP A 341 -9.27 10.82 -24.23
C ASP A 341 -8.30 11.99 -24.08
N LEU A 342 -7.04 11.71 -23.78
CA LEU A 342 -6.00 12.72 -23.68
C LEU A 342 -5.73 13.37 -25.07
N ALA A 343 -5.58 12.54 -26.11
CA ALA A 343 -5.43 13.02 -27.48
C ALA A 343 -6.64 13.85 -27.94
N ALA A 344 -7.83 13.38 -27.61
CA ALA A 344 -9.09 14.02 -27.99
C ALA A 344 -9.25 15.39 -27.32
N VAL A 345 -9.03 15.51 -26.01
CA VAL A 345 -9.20 16.78 -25.29
C VAL A 345 -8.18 17.81 -25.75
N ILE A 346 -6.92 17.42 -25.95
CA ILE A 346 -5.89 18.32 -26.47
C ILE A 346 -6.25 18.79 -27.89
N THR A 347 -6.71 17.87 -28.75
CA THR A 347 -7.17 18.23 -30.12
C THR A 347 -8.36 19.18 -30.05
N TYR A 348 -9.33 18.98 -29.15
CA TYR A 348 -10.46 19.89 -28.99
C TYR A 348 -9.99 21.28 -28.54
N GLU A 349 -9.18 21.40 -27.50
CA GLU A 349 -8.69 22.68 -26.99
C GLU A 349 -7.92 23.49 -28.05
N ARG A 350 -7.20 22.82 -28.93
CA ARG A 350 -6.46 23.43 -30.06
C ARG A 350 -7.36 23.90 -31.20
N ASN A 351 -8.60 23.41 -31.31
CA ASN A 351 -9.50 23.71 -32.40
C ASN A 351 -10.86 24.31 -31.94
N ALA A 352 -11.00 24.66 -30.65
CA ALA A 352 -12.21 25.23 -30.08
C ALA A 352 -12.08 26.72 -29.76
N TRP A 353 -13.19 27.43 -29.58
CA TRP A 353 -13.29 28.81 -29.11
C TRP A 353 -12.53 29.86 -29.97
N GLY A 354 -12.19 29.52 -31.19
CA GLY A 354 -11.37 30.37 -32.06
C GLY A 354 -9.86 30.10 -31.97
N ASN A 355 -9.44 29.09 -31.22
CA ASN A 355 -8.16 28.43 -31.42
C ASN A 355 -8.33 27.61 -32.72
N ASP A 356 -7.57 27.87 -33.77
CA ASP A 356 -7.66 27.19 -35.03
C ASP A 356 -6.26 26.83 -35.53
N ASP A 357 -5.59 25.97 -34.79
CA ASP A 357 -4.27 25.47 -35.15
C ASP A 357 -4.34 24.47 -36.32
N GLY A 358 -5.52 23.93 -36.63
CA GLY A 358 -5.78 23.01 -37.74
C GLY A 358 -5.16 21.63 -37.59
N ASP A 359 -4.33 21.43 -36.58
CA ASP A 359 -3.66 20.17 -36.31
C ASP A 359 -4.43 19.28 -35.31
N MET A 360 -3.94 18.08 -35.10
CA MET A 360 -4.48 17.16 -34.10
C MET A 360 -3.36 16.45 -33.35
N VAL A 361 -3.63 16.06 -32.09
CA VAL A 361 -2.85 15.12 -31.32
C VAL A 361 -3.53 13.77 -31.42
N THR A 362 -2.80 12.76 -31.87
CA THR A 362 -3.32 11.40 -32.02
C THR A 362 -3.04 10.55 -30.77
N PRO A 363 -3.77 9.44 -30.51
CA PRO A 363 -3.42 8.49 -29.49
C PRO A 363 -1.98 7.95 -29.63
N LYS A 364 -1.48 7.82 -30.86
CA LYS A 364 -0.09 7.41 -31.15
C LYS A 364 0.93 8.45 -30.66
N ASP A 365 0.62 9.76 -30.81
CA ASP A 365 1.47 10.84 -30.27
C ASP A 365 1.56 10.76 -28.75
N VAL A 366 0.45 10.50 -28.07
CA VAL A 366 0.40 10.34 -26.60
C VAL A 366 1.21 9.12 -26.15
N ILE A 367 1.09 7.98 -26.83
CA ILE A 367 1.88 6.78 -26.55
C ILE A 367 3.38 7.05 -26.74
N ALA A 368 3.76 7.67 -27.84
CA ALA A 368 5.15 8.01 -28.13
C ALA A 368 5.73 8.96 -27.07
N TYR A 369 4.92 9.93 -26.59
CA TYR A 369 5.31 10.80 -25.50
C TYR A 369 5.48 10.02 -24.18
N LYS A 370 4.53 9.15 -23.83
CA LYS A 370 4.55 8.31 -22.64
C LYS A 370 5.81 7.40 -22.61
N GLN A 371 6.18 6.81 -23.74
CA GLN A 371 7.39 5.98 -23.88
C GLN A 371 8.69 6.74 -23.68
N LYS A 372 8.73 8.03 -24.04
CA LYS A 372 9.92 8.89 -23.79
C LYS A 372 10.07 9.32 -22.34
N GLN A 373 9.02 9.18 -21.52
CA GLN A 373 9.03 9.55 -20.09
C GLN A 373 9.36 8.36 -19.17
N GLN A 374 9.42 7.14 -19.70
CA GLN A 374 9.83 5.91 -19.02
C GLN A 374 11.34 5.70 -19.12
#